data_fac26dd4161bfae1105ec20aae3e4115
#
_entry.id   fac26dd4161bfae1105ec20aae3e4115
#
_cell.length_a   1.000
_cell.length_b   1.000
_cell.length_c   1.000
_cell.angle_alpha   90.00
_cell.angle_beta   90.00
_cell.angle_gamma   90.00
#
_symmetry.space_group_name_H-M   'P 1'
#
loop_
_entity.id
_entity.type
_entity.pdbx_description
1 polymer ?
#
loop_
_entity_poly.entity_id
_entity_poly.type
_entity_poly.pdbx_seq_one_letter_code
_entity_poly.pdbx_strand_id
1 'polypeptide(L)'
;MQFHSIEEIIADIRMGRPVVMIDDADRENEGDVIFAAQKTTPELINFMARHARGLICMPLTQEKCKQLNLPLMVPTRNGAKFGTNFTLSIEAAKDVTTGISAQDRATTILAAANPNATADDIVQPGHIFPIMAQPGGVLSRAGHTEASTDLARLAGLEATAVLCEIMNEDGTMARGDALFAFCETHQLKIGTIADLIAYRLKKEATVHLVQDTFLKTKLGEFQLKVFEDDISKQHHYCFIKGNPTKDKEALVRVHVHQPLLDLPIFTHLRPESWSIDAALTAIEASGHGACVLISDSVDHIKNIEQLGLLEHIQSINHPSQTEIDSKNSTAKPRDWRLIGVGSQILSALGFGKIRVLGSEKRYYGLSGFGLTVMGFNSAADC
;
A
#
# COMPACT_ATOMS: atom_id res chain seq x y z
N MET A 1 15.26 0.00 21.44
CA MET A 1 13.84 -0.37 21.55
C MET A 1 13.51 -1.33 20.42
N GLN A 2 12.51 -2.21 20.56
CA GLN A 2 12.06 -3.14 19.51
C GLN A 2 10.65 -2.73 19.08
N PHE A 3 10.27 -2.99 17.81
CA PHE A 3 8.91 -2.79 17.35
C PHE A 3 7.94 -3.70 18.08
N HIS A 4 6.74 -3.20 18.35
CA HIS A 4 5.65 -3.96 18.97
C HIS A 4 4.87 -4.71 17.88
N SER A 5 4.24 -5.81 18.27
CA SER A 5 3.37 -6.57 17.35
C SER A 5 2.14 -5.75 16.96
N ILE A 6 1.58 -6.04 15.78
CA ILE A 6 0.37 -5.35 15.31
C ILE A 6 -0.82 -5.65 16.22
N GLU A 7 -0.88 -6.83 16.84
CA GLU A 7 -1.89 -7.18 17.84
C GLU A 7 -1.83 -6.24 19.06
N GLU A 8 -0.63 -5.91 19.55
CA GLU A 8 -0.45 -4.96 20.66
C GLU A 8 -0.83 -3.54 20.25
N ILE A 9 -0.48 -3.11 19.03
CA ILE A 9 -0.87 -1.81 18.45
C ILE A 9 -2.41 -1.71 18.36
N ILE A 10 -3.08 -2.73 17.81
CA ILE A 10 -4.55 -2.79 17.71
C ILE A 10 -5.21 -2.74 19.10
N ALA A 11 -4.63 -3.43 20.09
CA ALA A 11 -5.16 -3.41 21.45
C ALA A 11 -5.11 -1.99 22.05
N ASP A 12 -4.04 -1.23 21.82
CA ASP A 12 -3.94 0.15 22.30
C ASP A 12 -4.90 1.09 21.57
N ILE A 13 -5.03 0.99 20.25
CA ILE A 13 -6.04 1.74 19.48
C ILE A 13 -7.45 1.48 20.01
N ARG A 14 -7.81 0.22 20.27
CA ARG A 14 -9.12 -0.16 20.84
C ARG A 14 -9.40 0.50 22.19
N MET A 15 -8.37 0.63 23.03
CA MET A 15 -8.45 1.28 24.33
C MET A 15 -8.40 2.81 24.25
N GLY A 16 -8.23 3.40 23.07
CA GLY A 16 -8.09 4.84 22.87
C GLY A 16 -6.71 5.38 23.21
N ARG A 17 -5.70 4.51 23.32
CA ARG A 17 -4.31 4.91 23.50
C ARG A 17 -3.66 5.23 22.17
N PRO A 18 -2.88 6.32 22.08
CA PRO A 18 -2.14 6.63 20.87
C PRO A 18 -0.98 5.65 20.67
N VAL A 19 -0.65 5.41 19.41
CA VAL A 19 0.48 4.59 18.96
C VAL A 19 1.30 5.35 17.93
N VAL A 20 2.49 4.88 17.62
CA VAL A 20 3.31 5.41 16.52
C VAL A 20 3.42 4.35 15.43
N MET A 21 3.15 4.76 14.19
CA MET A 21 3.43 3.94 13.02
C MET A 21 4.50 4.60 12.18
N ILE A 22 5.42 3.78 11.67
CA ILE A 22 6.51 4.24 10.79
C ILE A 22 6.28 3.65 9.40
N ASP A 23 6.44 4.46 8.37
CA ASP A 23 6.42 3.99 6.99
C ASP A 23 7.81 3.55 6.51
N ASP A 24 7.87 3.08 5.25
CA ASP A 24 9.10 2.57 4.66
C ASP A 24 10.15 3.69 4.48
N ALA A 25 11.44 3.35 4.65
CA ALA A 25 12.57 4.26 4.47
C ALA A 25 12.64 4.84 3.04
N ASP A 26 12.15 4.09 2.06
CA ASP A 26 12.11 4.51 0.66
C ASP A 26 10.89 5.39 0.33
N ARG A 27 9.93 5.55 1.28
CA ARG A 27 8.74 6.39 1.10
C ARG A 27 8.96 7.79 1.71
N GLU A 28 8.47 8.04 2.92
CA GLU A 28 8.66 9.29 3.67
C GLU A 28 9.73 9.12 4.75
N ASN A 29 9.87 7.88 5.25
CA ASN A 29 10.72 7.52 6.38
C ASN A 29 10.38 8.36 7.61
N GLU A 30 9.09 8.46 7.93
CA GLU A 30 8.54 9.27 8.99
C GLU A 30 7.69 8.43 9.94
N GLY A 31 7.37 8.98 11.09
CA GLY A 31 6.50 8.36 12.07
C GLY A 31 5.36 9.29 12.46
N ASP A 32 4.14 8.75 12.50
CA ASP A 32 2.97 9.49 12.92
C ASP A 32 2.42 8.94 14.23
N VAL A 33 1.99 9.84 15.12
CA VAL A 33 1.12 9.50 16.23
C VAL A 33 -0.29 9.25 15.69
N ILE A 34 -0.87 8.11 16.03
CA ILE A 34 -2.19 7.68 15.52
C ILE A 34 -3.07 7.21 16.66
N PHE A 35 -4.35 7.57 16.63
CA PHE A 35 -5.40 6.97 17.45
C PHE A 35 -6.75 6.97 16.72
N ALA A 36 -7.72 6.16 17.17
CA ALA A 36 -9.05 6.09 16.58
C ALA A 36 -9.85 7.38 16.85
N ALA A 37 -10.46 7.98 15.82
CA ALA A 37 -11.17 9.25 15.93
C ALA A 37 -12.32 9.24 16.94
N GLN A 38 -13.03 8.10 17.09
CA GLN A 38 -14.07 7.94 18.12
C GLN A 38 -13.57 8.01 19.57
N LYS A 39 -12.26 7.92 19.78
CA LYS A 39 -11.61 7.98 21.09
C LYS A 39 -10.93 9.33 21.35
N THR A 40 -11.19 10.31 20.51
CA THR A 40 -10.60 11.65 20.64
C THR A 40 -10.97 12.31 21.98
N THR A 41 -9.97 12.88 22.61
CA THR A 41 -10.12 13.78 23.76
C THR A 41 -9.31 15.07 23.54
N PRO A 42 -9.65 16.17 24.21
CA PRO A 42 -8.87 17.40 24.14
C PRO A 42 -7.40 17.21 24.54
N GLU A 43 -7.13 16.29 25.48
CA GLU A 43 -5.79 15.98 25.97
C GLU A 43 -4.95 15.31 24.86
N LEU A 44 -5.55 14.38 24.08
CA LEU A 44 -4.89 13.74 22.94
C LEU A 44 -4.55 14.75 21.84
N ILE A 45 -5.48 15.66 21.54
CA ILE A 45 -5.24 16.74 20.57
C ILE A 45 -4.14 17.67 21.07
N ASN A 46 -4.17 18.05 22.36
CA ASN A 46 -3.12 18.87 22.95
C ASN A 46 -1.77 18.14 22.97
N PHE A 47 -1.77 16.83 23.22
CA PHE A 47 -0.57 15.98 23.13
C PHE A 47 0.04 16.04 21.72
N MET A 48 -0.76 15.82 20.68
CA MET A 48 -0.28 15.92 19.28
C MET A 48 0.27 17.30 18.95
N ALA A 49 -0.47 18.35 19.28
CA ALA A 49 -0.06 19.74 19.01
C ALA A 49 1.24 20.12 19.72
N ARG A 50 1.42 19.66 20.98
CA ARG A 50 2.57 20.00 21.80
C ARG A 50 3.80 19.15 21.53
N HIS A 51 3.62 17.85 21.33
CA HIS A 51 4.71 16.88 21.30
C HIS A 51 5.01 16.33 19.92
N ALA A 52 3.98 16.02 19.11
CA ALA A 52 4.19 15.59 17.71
C ALA A 52 4.48 16.80 16.80
N ARG A 53 3.78 17.91 16.95
CA ARG A 53 4.03 19.22 16.29
C ARG A 53 3.67 19.26 14.80
N GLY A 54 3.27 18.15 14.17
CA GLY A 54 2.85 18.05 12.79
C GLY A 54 1.45 18.61 12.54
N LEU A 55 0.90 18.34 11.36
CA LEU A 55 -0.47 18.71 11.01
C LEU A 55 -1.45 17.67 11.55
N ILE A 56 -2.40 18.10 12.41
CA ILE A 56 -3.43 17.20 12.91
C ILE A 56 -4.43 16.92 11.79
N CYS A 57 -4.38 15.71 11.25
CA CYS A 57 -5.21 15.26 10.16
C CYS A 57 -6.19 14.17 10.61
N MET A 58 -7.27 14.01 9.83
CA MET A 58 -8.33 13.04 10.11
C MET A 58 -8.47 12.07 8.94
N PRO A 59 -7.78 10.92 8.92
CA PRO A 59 -8.02 9.85 7.97
C PRO A 59 -9.47 9.35 7.99
N LEU A 60 -10.10 9.34 6.82
CA LEU A 60 -11.48 8.88 6.61
C LEU A 60 -11.53 7.90 5.45
N THR A 61 -12.47 6.95 5.48
CA THR A 61 -12.75 6.14 4.29
C THR A 61 -13.46 6.96 3.21
N GLN A 62 -13.46 6.45 1.99
CA GLN A 62 -14.18 7.08 0.87
C GLN A 62 -15.68 7.16 1.15
N GLU A 63 -16.25 6.12 1.79
CA GLU A 63 -17.66 6.07 2.19
C GLU A 63 -17.98 7.17 3.19
N LYS A 64 -17.10 7.36 4.19
CA LYS A 64 -17.28 8.41 5.20
C LYS A 64 -17.17 9.82 4.60
N CYS A 65 -16.22 10.03 3.67
CA CYS A 65 -16.14 11.28 2.93
C CYS A 65 -17.41 11.57 2.11
N LYS A 66 -17.99 10.55 1.46
CA LYS A 66 -19.27 10.69 0.75
C LYS A 66 -20.42 11.01 1.71
N GLN A 67 -20.50 10.32 2.86
CA GLN A 67 -21.52 10.55 3.89
C GLN A 67 -21.51 11.99 4.39
N LEU A 68 -20.31 12.56 4.58
CA LEU A 68 -20.10 13.93 5.05
C LEU A 68 -20.08 14.97 3.91
N ASN A 69 -20.30 14.55 2.65
CA ASN A 69 -20.20 15.41 1.46
C ASN A 69 -18.88 16.21 1.39
N LEU A 70 -17.76 15.52 1.64
CA LEU A 70 -16.42 16.09 1.62
C LEU A 70 -15.79 15.96 0.23
N PRO A 71 -15.67 17.04 -0.55
CA PRO A 71 -14.95 17.02 -1.81
C PRO A 71 -13.43 17.01 -1.58
N LEU A 72 -12.69 16.49 -2.54
CA LEU A 72 -11.24 16.66 -2.56
C LEU A 72 -10.87 18.14 -2.67
N MET A 73 -9.84 18.56 -1.94
CA MET A 73 -9.30 19.92 -1.99
C MET A 73 -8.83 20.28 -3.40
N VAL A 74 -8.27 19.29 -4.13
CA VAL A 74 -7.86 19.42 -5.52
C VAL A 74 -8.51 18.30 -6.35
N PRO A 75 -9.57 18.61 -7.11
CA PRO A 75 -10.34 17.58 -7.83
C PRO A 75 -9.68 17.11 -9.13
N THR A 76 -8.79 17.89 -9.75
CA THR A 76 -8.29 17.62 -11.11
C THR A 76 -6.87 17.06 -11.12
N ARG A 77 -5.88 17.78 -10.57
CA ARG A 77 -4.48 17.36 -10.56
C ARG A 77 -3.89 17.46 -9.17
N ASN A 78 -3.80 16.36 -8.47
CA ASN A 78 -3.10 16.31 -7.19
C ASN A 78 -1.58 16.38 -7.44
N GLY A 79 -0.95 17.47 -7.01
CA GLY A 79 0.50 17.71 -7.12
C GLY A 79 1.30 17.16 -5.93
N ALA A 80 0.66 16.55 -4.93
CA ALA A 80 1.36 15.98 -3.78
C ALA A 80 2.25 14.81 -4.23
N LYS A 81 3.51 14.82 -3.81
CA LYS A 81 4.53 13.82 -4.18
C LYS A 81 4.06 12.37 -3.98
N PHE A 82 3.33 12.11 -2.90
CA PHE A 82 2.81 10.79 -2.53
C PHE A 82 1.31 10.64 -2.79
N GLY A 83 0.68 11.57 -3.50
CA GLY A 83 -0.72 11.49 -3.89
C GLY A 83 -1.71 11.55 -2.71
N THR A 84 -1.39 12.28 -1.64
CA THR A 84 -2.25 12.44 -0.46
C THR A 84 -3.55 13.15 -0.82
N ASN A 85 -4.68 12.51 -0.56
CA ASN A 85 -6.01 12.97 -0.94
C ASN A 85 -6.64 13.84 0.16
N PHE A 86 -6.13 15.05 0.35
CA PHE A 86 -6.77 16.01 1.22
C PHE A 86 -8.17 16.37 0.71
N THR A 87 -9.13 16.45 1.64
CA THR A 87 -10.43 17.08 1.40
C THR A 87 -10.39 18.52 1.88
N LEU A 88 -11.48 19.26 1.67
CA LEU A 88 -11.62 20.55 2.34
C LEU A 88 -11.55 20.37 3.86
N SER A 89 -10.91 21.31 4.56
CA SER A 89 -10.86 21.32 6.02
C SER A 89 -12.25 21.53 6.61
N ILE A 90 -12.45 21.02 7.83
CA ILE A 90 -13.76 21.02 8.47
C ILE A 90 -13.74 21.64 9.88
N GLU A 91 -14.92 22.08 10.30
CA GLU A 91 -15.24 22.45 11.68
C GLU A 91 -16.57 21.81 12.09
N ALA A 92 -16.80 21.57 13.39
CA ALA A 92 -18.11 21.16 13.84
C ALA A 92 -19.13 22.27 13.63
N ALA A 93 -20.34 21.94 13.21
CA ALA A 93 -21.41 22.91 13.00
C ALA A 93 -21.92 23.52 14.33
N LYS A 94 -21.63 22.90 15.47
CA LYS A 94 -22.09 23.30 16.81
C LYS A 94 -20.99 23.04 17.86
N ASP A 95 -21.13 23.66 19.01
CA ASP A 95 -20.34 23.44 20.22
C ASP A 95 -18.85 23.72 20.07
N VAL A 96 -18.49 24.63 19.16
CA VAL A 96 -17.14 25.15 18.96
C VAL A 96 -17.12 26.67 19.07
N THR A 97 -15.97 27.23 19.44
CA THR A 97 -15.76 28.68 19.51
C THR A 97 -15.06 29.20 18.25
N THR A 98 -13.73 29.32 18.28
CA THR A 98 -12.92 29.73 17.11
C THR A 98 -12.37 28.55 16.31
N GLY A 99 -12.60 27.30 16.77
CA GLY A 99 -12.23 26.08 16.11
C GLY A 99 -10.82 25.56 16.37
N ILE A 100 -9.87 26.42 16.75
CA ILE A 100 -8.44 26.05 16.84
C ILE A 100 -8.03 25.44 18.20
N SER A 101 -8.82 25.64 19.26
CA SER A 101 -8.49 25.09 20.56
C SER A 101 -8.46 23.55 20.54
N ALA A 102 -7.73 22.92 21.45
CA ALA A 102 -7.73 21.46 21.57
C ALA A 102 -9.15 20.91 21.80
N GLN A 103 -9.97 21.64 22.58
CA GLN A 103 -11.37 21.30 22.81
C GLN A 103 -12.19 21.40 21.52
N ASP A 104 -12.11 22.48 20.76
CA ASP A 104 -12.89 22.68 19.52
C ASP A 104 -12.50 21.64 18.47
N ARG A 105 -11.19 21.37 18.28
CA ARG A 105 -10.71 20.34 17.37
C ARG A 105 -11.18 18.95 17.77
N ALA A 106 -11.18 18.63 19.09
CA ALA A 106 -11.71 17.38 19.56
C ALA A 106 -13.22 17.25 19.27
N THR A 107 -13.99 18.33 19.52
CA THR A 107 -15.42 18.39 19.20
C THR A 107 -15.67 18.16 17.69
N THR A 108 -14.89 18.80 16.83
CA THR A 108 -14.98 18.63 15.37
C THR A 108 -14.70 17.20 14.93
N ILE A 109 -13.63 16.59 15.46
CA ILE A 109 -13.28 15.19 15.15
C ILE A 109 -14.39 14.24 15.60
N LEU A 110 -14.91 14.40 16.82
CA LEU A 110 -15.97 13.54 17.35
C LEU A 110 -17.27 13.70 16.56
N ALA A 111 -17.64 14.91 16.13
CA ALA A 111 -18.78 15.16 15.28
C ALA A 111 -18.65 14.40 13.95
N ALA A 112 -17.53 14.55 13.26
CA ALA A 112 -17.27 13.88 11.99
C ALA A 112 -17.10 12.35 12.13
N ALA A 113 -16.54 11.85 13.24
CA ALA A 113 -16.34 10.42 13.50
C ALA A 113 -17.62 9.67 13.93
N ASN A 114 -18.71 10.38 14.24
CA ASN A 114 -19.97 9.73 14.61
C ASN A 114 -20.45 8.84 13.44
N PRO A 115 -20.82 7.58 13.69
CA PRO A 115 -21.34 6.69 12.64
C PRO A 115 -22.52 7.29 11.87
N ASN A 116 -23.37 8.06 12.56
CA ASN A 116 -24.57 8.68 11.99
C ASN A 116 -24.35 10.14 11.55
N ALA A 117 -23.11 10.64 11.55
CA ALA A 117 -22.82 11.99 11.13
C ALA A 117 -23.24 12.26 9.69
N THR A 118 -23.74 13.46 9.44
CA THR A 118 -24.17 13.95 8.12
C THR A 118 -23.37 15.20 7.73
N ALA A 119 -23.57 15.68 6.52
CA ALA A 119 -22.96 16.95 6.07
C ALA A 119 -23.39 18.15 6.94
N ASP A 120 -24.54 18.10 7.60
CA ASP A 120 -25.06 19.18 8.45
C ASP A 120 -24.40 19.24 9.83
N ASP A 121 -23.62 18.21 10.20
CA ASP A 121 -22.90 18.16 11.48
C ASP A 121 -21.54 18.87 11.41
N ILE A 122 -21.11 19.25 10.21
CA ILE A 122 -19.84 19.94 9.93
C ILE A 122 -20.05 21.15 9.05
N VAL A 123 -19.09 22.08 9.11
CA VAL A 123 -18.97 23.21 8.19
C VAL A 123 -17.58 23.24 7.56
N GLN A 124 -17.45 23.94 6.46
CA GLN A 124 -16.21 24.08 5.68
C GLN A 124 -15.98 25.57 5.36
N PRO A 125 -14.74 26.07 5.47
CA PRO A 125 -13.53 25.43 5.98
C PRO A 125 -13.48 25.37 7.51
N GLY A 126 -12.44 24.71 8.06
CA GLY A 126 -12.20 24.63 9.51
C GLY A 126 -10.75 24.30 9.85
N HIS A 127 -10.51 23.81 11.07
CA HIS A 127 -9.18 23.58 11.62
C HIS A 127 -8.80 22.09 11.76
N ILE A 128 -9.60 21.18 11.23
CA ILE A 128 -9.27 19.77 11.05
C ILE A 128 -9.18 19.47 9.55
N PHE A 129 -8.18 18.68 9.18
CA PHE A 129 -7.83 18.38 7.80
C PHE A 129 -8.13 16.92 7.49
N PRO A 130 -9.32 16.59 6.95
CA PRO A 130 -9.62 15.21 6.57
C PRO A 130 -8.78 14.77 5.36
N ILE A 131 -8.36 13.50 5.38
CA ILE A 131 -7.64 12.86 4.29
C ILE A 131 -8.40 11.59 3.90
N MET A 132 -8.76 11.48 2.63
CA MET A 132 -9.47 10.33 2.09
C MET A 132 -8.51 9.18 1.85
N ALA A 133 -8.67 8.08 2.60
CA ALA A 133 -7.92 6.84 2.42
C ALA A 133 -8.30 6.14 1.10
N GLN A 134 -7.35 5.44 0.52
CA GLN A 134 -7.60 4.60 -0.64
C GLN A 134 -8.42 3.35 -0.23
N PRO A 135 -9.41 2.94 -1.04
CA PRO A 135 -10.09 1.67 -0.86
C PRO A 135 -9.08 0.50 -0.80
N GLY A 136 -9.28 -0.42 0.14
CA GLY A 136 -8.34 -1.50 0.43
C GLY A 136 -7.27 -1.16 1.48
N GLY A 137 -7.21 0.10 1.96
CA GLY A 137 -6.31 0.50 3.04
C GLY A 137 -4.83 0.31 2.69
N VAL A 138 -4.02 -0.15 3.66
CA VAL A 138 -2.57 -0.36 3.43
C VAL A 138 -2.25 -1.37 2.33
N LEU A 139 -3.19 -2.24 1.97
CA LEU A 139 -3.03 -3.18 0.86
C LEU A 139 -3.12 -2.50 -0.51
N SER A 140 -3.68 -1.29 -0.57
CA SER A 140 -3.74 -0.45 -1.78
C SER A 140 -2.70 0.66 -1.78
N ARG A 141 -2.41 1.26 -0.63
CA ARG A 141 -1.40 2.31 -0.47
C ARG A 141 -0.76 2.22 0.91
N ALA A 142 0.55 1.97 0.93
CA ALA A 142 1.33 1.81 2.16
C ALA A 142 1.63 3.16 2.83
N GLY A 143 0.60 3.91 3.21
CA GLY A 143 0.71 5.24 3.83
C GLY A 143 0.05 5.32 5.19
N HIS A 144 0.43 6.33 5.99
CA HIS A 144 -0.10 6.57 7.33
C HIS A 144 -1.63 6.75 7.34
N THR A 145 -2.19 7.40 6.30
CA THR A 145 -3.64 7.57 6.11
C THR A 145 -4.37 6.24 6.11
N GLU A 146 -3.91 5.31 5.28
CA GLU A 146 -4.47 3.98 5.14
C GLU A 146 -4.23 3.14 6.40
N ALA A 147 -3.01 3.21 6.97
CA ALA A 147 -2.67 2.51 8.20
C ALA A 147 -3.59 2.92 9.36
N SER A 148 -3.90 4.21 9.47
CA SER A 148 -4.76 4.76 10.51
C SER A 148 -6.20 4.23 10.43
N THR A 149 -6.80 4.25 9.23
CA THR A 149 -8.17 3.73 9.03
C THR A 149 -8.23 2.22 9.22
N ASP A 150 -7.20 1.49 8.78
CA ASP A 150 -7.11 0.04 8.98
C ASP A 150 -6.99 -0.34 10.46
N LEU A 151 -6.14 0.34 11.21
CA LEU A 151 -5.96 0.09 12.65
C LEU A 151 -7.26 0.35 13.41
N ALA A 152 -7.99 1.44 13.11
CA ALA A 152 -9.29 1.72 13.70
C ALA A 152 -10.30 0.60 13.40
N ARG A 153 -10.39 0.17 12.13
CA ARG A 153 -11.25 -0.94 11.69
C ARG A 153 -10.89 -2.26 12.38
N LEU A 154 -9.61 -2.61 12.40
CA LEU A 154 -9.11 -3.83 13.06
C LEU A 154 -9.32 -3.81 14.58
N ALA A 155 -9.37 -2.63 15.19
CA ALA A 155 -9.73 -2.45 16.59
C ALA A 155 -11.23 -2.62 16.86
N GLY A 156 -12.07 -2.78 15.82
CA GLY A 156 -13.53 -2.91 15.91
C GLY A 156 -14.24 -1.56 16.11
N LEU A 157 -13.62 -0.47 15.67
CA LEU A 157 -14.13 0.90 15.70
C LEU A 157 -14.48 1.37 14.28
N GLU A 158 -15.14 2.53 14.16
CA GLU A 158 -15.30 3.17 12.85
C GLU A 158 -13.93 3.35 12.19
N ALA A 159 -13.87 3.13 10.88
CA ALA A 159 -12.64 3.26 10.09
C ALA A 159 -12.26 4.74 9.88
N THR A 160 -12.17 5.47 10.98
CA THR A 160 -11.81 6.87 11.08
C THR A 160 -10.74 7.05 12.15
N ALA A 161 -9.75 7.86 11.90
CA ALA A 161 -8.64 8.04 12.82
C ALA A 161 -8.19 9.50 12.89
N VAL A 162 -7.28 9.77 13.81
CA VAL A 162 -6.51 11.02 13.88
C VAL A 162 -5.04 10.65 13.75
N LEU A 163 -4.31 11.39 12.95
CA LEU A 163 -2.85 11.26 12.84
C LEU A 163 -2.17 12.62 12.92
N CYS A 164 -0.91 12.61 13.31
CA CYS A 164 -0.05 13.79 13.33
C CYS A 164 1.40 13.34 13.20
N GLU A 165 2.12 13.93 12.24
CA GLU A 165 3.54 13.66 12.01
C GLU A 165 4.38 14.09 13.22
N ILE A 166 5.47 13.34 13.51
CA ILE A 166 6.38 13.65 14.61
C ILE A 166 7.55 14.46 14.09
N MET A 167 7.72 15.65 14.65
CA MET A 167 8.81 16.57 14.35
C MET A 167 9.74 16.72 15.56
N ASN A 168 11.03 16.88 15.29
CA ASN A 168 12.02 17.27 16.29
C ASN A 168 11.77 18.71 16.80
N GLU A 169 12.43 19.09 17.88
CA GLU A 169 12.29 20.45 18.47
C GLU A 169 12.79 21.56 17.54
N ASP A 170 13.72 21.22 16.64
CA ASP A 170 14.26 22.14 15.64
C ASP A 170 13.37 22.28 14.40
N GLY A 171 12.23 21.57 14.35
CA GLY A 171 11.28 21.59 13.25
C GLY A 171 11.61 20.61 12.11
N THR A 172 12.67 19.82 12.19
CA THR A 172 12.94 18.74 11.24
C THR A 172 12.07 17.52 11.53
N MET A 173 11.87 16.64 10.54
CA MET A 173 11.10 15.41 10.74
C MET A 173 11.89 14.42 11.61
N ALA A 174 11.23 13.84 12.62
CA ALA A 174 11.82 12.78 13.43
C ALA A 174 11.93 11.48 12.63
N ARG A 175 13.10 10.82 12.68
CA ARG A 175 13.39 9.57 11.98
C ARG A 175 14.26 8.65 12.84
N GLY A 176 14.21 7.34 12.53
CA GLY A 176 15.08 6.37 13.19
C GLY A 176 15.07 6.45 14.72
N ASP A 177 16.24 6.63 15.31
CA ASP A 177 16.39 6.67 16.79
C ASP A 177 15.59 7.77 17.47
N ALA A 178 15.34 8.90 16.80
CA ALA A 178 14.52 9.98 17.35
C ALA A 178 13.06 9.52 17.59
N LEU A 179 12.50 8.69 16.70
CA LEU A 179 11.17 8.12 16.88
C LEU A 179 11.11 7.13 18.05
N PHE A 180 12.16 6.32 18.24
CA PHE A 180 12.25 5.42 19.39
C PHE A 180 12.37 6.19 20.70
N ALA A 181 13.18 7.25 20.75
CA ALA A 181 13.32 8.13 21.92
C ALA A 181 12.00 8.84 22.27
N PHE A 182 11.27 9.32 21.25
CA PHE A 182 9.94 9.89 21.43
C PHE A 182 8.97 8.87 22.05
N CYS A 183 8.93 7.65 21.52
CA CYS A 183 8.05 6.60 22.04
C CYS A 183 8.40 6.18 23.45
N GLU A 184 9.68 6.10 23.80
CA GLU A 184 10.14 5.80 25.16
C GLU A 184 9.73 6.90 26.14
N THR A 185 9.97 8.18 25.79
CA THR A 185 9.63 9.34 26.60
C THR A 185 8.13 9.40 26.90
N HIS A 186 7.29 9.08 25.91
CA HIS A 186 5.83 9.20 26.03
C HIS A 186 5.14 7.87 26.29
N GLN A 187 5.89 6.78 26.49
CA GLN A 187 5.37 5.42 26.74
C GLN A 187 4.39 4.95 25.65
N LEU A 188 4.72 5.24 24.38
CA LEU A 188 3.92 4.85 23.23
C LEU A 188 4.46 3.57 22.60
N LYS A 189 3.56 2.74 22.10
CA LYS A 189 3.95 1.62 21.26
C LYS A 189 4.26 2.10 19.85
N ILE A 190 5.22 1.42 19.23
CA ILE A 190 5.71 1.74 17.89
C ILE A 190 5.65 0.49 17.03
N GLY A 191 5.11 0.62 15.82
CA GLY A 191 5.04 -0.44 14.81
C GLY A 191 5.36 0.09 13.41
N THR A 192 5.39 -0.80 12.42
CA THR A 192 5.64 -0.43 11.03
C THR A 192 4.42 -0.67 10.16
N ILE A 193 4.25 0.12 9.10
CA ILE A 193 3.22 -0.10 8.08
C ILE A 193 3.48 -1.43 7.35
N ALA A 194 4.75 -1.81 7.16
CA ALA A 194 5.11 -3.10 6.57
C ALA A 194 4.58 -4.28 7.38
N ASP A 195 4.70 -4.24 8.71
CA ASP A 195 4.15 -5.28 9.59
C ASP A 195 2.62 -5.31 9.56
N LEU A 196 1.97 -4.13 9.46
CA LEU A 196 0.51 -4.06 9.32
C LEU A 196 0.04 -4.66 7.99
N ILE A 197 0.75 -4.42 6.89
CA ILE A 197 0.50 -5.08 5.60
C ILE A 197 0.61 -6.60 5.76
N ALA A 198 1.72 -7.08 6.32
CA ALA A 198 1.94 -8.52 6.54
C ALA A 198 0.85 -9.13 7.43
N TYR A 199 0.44 -8.43 8.49
CA TYR A 199 -0.64 -8.86 9.37
C TYR A 199 -1.97 -9.00 8.63
N ARG A 200 -2.37 -7.98 7.85
CA ARG A 200 -3.61 -7.99 7.08
C ARG A 200 -3.62 -9.11 6.04
N LEU A 201 -2.52 -9.24 5.29
CA LEU A 201 -2.36 -10.27 4.28
C LEU A 201 -2.45 -11.70 4.85
N LYS A 202 -2.00 -11.90 6.09
CA LYS A 202 -2.11 -13.18 6.79
C LYS A 202 -3.54 -13.46 7.30
N LYS A 203 -4.29 -12.42 7.66
CA LYS A 203 -5.63 -12.54 8.27
C LYS A 203 -6.78 -12.41 7.28
N GLU A 204 -6.59 -11.66 6.21
CA GLU A 204 -7.60 -11.35 5.23
C GLU A 204 -7.21 -12.01 3.90
N ALA A 205 -7.91 -13.07 3.49
CA ALA A 205 -7.81 -13.58 2.13
C ALA A 205 -8.56 -12.62 1.20
N THR A 206 -7.82 -11.84 0.42
CA THR A 206 -8.41 -10.90 -0.56
C THR A 206 -8.47 -11.46 -1.97
N VAL A 207 -7.94 -12.67 -2.18
CA VAL A 207 -7.97 -13.36 -3.46
C VAL A 207 -8.69 -14.70 -3.33
N HIS A 208 -9.64 -14.97 -4.22
CA HIS A 208 -10.47 -16.16 -4.22
C HIS A 208 -10.35 -16.91 -5.53
N LEU A 209 -10.17 -18.24 -5.46
CA LEU A 209 -10.15 -19.09 -6.64
C LEU A 209 -11.55 -19.13 -7.26
N VAL A 210 -11.67 -18.72 -8.52
CA VAL A 210 -12.94 -18.71 -9.27
C VAL A 210 -12.96 -19.73 -10.41
N GLN A 211 -11.81 -20.17 -10.91
CA GLN A 211 -11.73 -21.19 -11.96
C GLN A 211 -10.46 -22.02 -11.83
N ASP A 212 -10.56 -23.32 -12.11
CA ASP A 212 -9.47 -24.30 -12.15
C ASP A 212 -9.64 -25.21 -13.38
N THR A 213 -8.66 -25.23 -14.28
CA THR A 213 -8.71 -26.02 -15.51
C THR A 213 -7.32 -26.36 -16.00
N PHE A 214 -7.21 -27.27 -16.98
CA PHE A 214 -5.96 -27.58 -17.66
C PHE A 214 -5.95 -26.94 -19.04
N LEU A 215 -4.82 -26.34 -19.41
CA LEU A 215 -4.62 -25.67 -20.67
C LEU A 215 -3.43 -26.27 -21.42
N LYS A 216 -3.68 -26.78 -22.62
CA LYS A 216 -2.63 -27.22 -23.55
C LYS A 216 -2.16 -26.02 -24.37
N THR A 217 -0.88 -25.72 -24.31
CA THR A 217 -0.24 -24.64 -25.05
C THR A 217 0.88 -25.19 -25.95
N LYS A 218 1.44 -24.32 -26.82
CA LYS A 218 2.65 -24.67 -27.59
C LYS A 218 3.88 -24.96 -26.71
N LEU A 219 3.88 -24.48 -25.45
CA LEU A 219 4.97 -24.64 -24.49
C LEU A 219 4.79 -25.87 -23.56
N GLY A 220 3.62 -26.52 -23.60
CA GLY A 220 3.30 -27.65 -22.75
C GLY A 220 1.90 -27.56 -22.15
N GLU A 221 1.59 -28.46 -21.23
CA GLU A 221 0.32 -28.48 -20.49
C GLU A 221 0.51 -27.87 -19.10
N PHE A 222 -0.32 -26.90 -18.77
CA PHE A 222 -0.34 -26.18 -17.49
C PHE A 222 -1.71 -26.30 -16.83
N GLN A 223 -1.74 -26.38 -15.51
CA GLN A 223 -2.96 -26.10 -14.77
C GLN A 223 -3.12 -24.57 -14.71
N LEU A 224 -4.25 -24.06 -15.22
CA LEU A 224 -4.63 -22.66 -15.15
C LEU A 224 -5.62 -22.48 -14.03
N LYS A 225 -5.26 -21.65 -13.05
CA LYS A 225 -6.16 -21.18 -12.00
C LYS A 225 -6.39 -19.70 -12.13
N VAL A 226 -7.66 -19.28 -12.01
CA VAL A 226 -8.07 -17.88 -12.06
C VAL A 226 -8.51 -17.46 -10.67
N PHE A 227 -7.97 -16.35 -10.20
CA PHE A 227 -8.29 -15.75 -8.90
C PHE A 227 -8.94 -14.39 -9.09
N GLU A 228 -10.01 -14.11 -8.35
CA GLU A 228 -10.59 -12.77 -8.23
C GLU A 228 -10.00 -12.07 -7.01
N ASP A 229 -9.57 -10.81 -7.17
CA ASP A 229 -9.14 -9.94 -6.07
C ASP A 229 -10.32 -9.07 -5.62
N ASP A 230 -10.76 -9.22 -4.37
CA ASP A 230 -11.88 -8.49 -3.79
C ASP A 230 -11.70 -6.98 -3.76
N ILE A 231 -10.47 -6.51 -3.71
CA ILE A 231 -10.14 -5.09 -3.61
C ILE A 231 -10.23 -4.41 -4.98
N SER A 232 -9.58 -5.00 -6.00
CA SER A 232 -9.54 -4.43 -7.35
C SER A 232 -10.67 -4.90 -8.25
N LYS A 233 -11.36 -5.98 -7.86
CA LYS A 233 -12.34 -6.71 -8.68
C LYS A 233 -11.75 -7.19 -10.01
N GLN A 234 -10.42 -7.40 -10.03
CA GLN A 234 -9.70 -7.91 -11.18
C GLN A 234 -9.50 -9.42 -11.07
N HIS A 235 -9.39 -10.08 -12.22
CA HIS A 235 -9.03 -11.50 -12.30
C HIS A 235 -7.52 -11.62 -12.57
N HIS A 236 -6.86 -12.49 -11.80
CA HIS A 236 -5.46 -12.82 -11.94
C HIS A 236 -5.33 -14.27 -12.39
N TYR A 237 -4.34 -14.56 -13.20
CA TYR A 237 -4.16 -15.88 -13.82
C TYR A 237 -2.88 -16.51 -13.30
N CYS A 238 -2.95 -17.78 -12.94
CA CYS A 238 -1.79 -18.53 -12.48
C CYS A 238 -1.62 -19.81 -13.31
N PHE A 239 -0.52 -19.90 -14.04
CA PHE A 239 -0.11 -21.09 -14.80
C PHE A 239 0.80 -21.92 -13.92
N ILE A 240 0.41 -23.16 -13.60
CA ILE A 240 1.09 -24.04 -12.66
C ILE A 240 1.60 -25.27 -13.40
N LYS A 241 2.85 -25.67 -13.08
CA LYS A 241 3.45 -26.91 -13.49
C LYS A 241 3.82 -27.76 -12.28
N GLY A 242 3.47 -29.03 -12.29
CA GLY A 242 3.67 -29.93 -11.15
C GLY A 242 2.72 -29.67 -9.99
N ASN A 243 2.98 -30.30 -8.85
CA ASN A 243 2.15 -30.16 -7.64
C ASN A 243 2.84 -29.20 -6.64
N PRO A 244 2.26 -28.04 -6.33
CA PRO A 244 2.81 -27.13 -5.33
C PRO A 244 2.98 -27.81 -3.97
N THR A 245 4.13 -27.59 -3.32
CA THR A 245 4.42 -28.05 -1.96
C THR A 245 5.28 -27.04 -1.23
N LYS A 246 5.17 -26.97 0.10
CA LYS A 246 5.93 -26.02 0.92
C LYS A 246 7.44 -26.31 0.96
N ASP A 247 7.82 -27.56 0.84
CA ASP A 247 9.20 -28.00 1.07
C ASP A 247 10.04 -28.05 -0.19
N LYS A 248 9.42 -28.21 -1.35
CA LYS A 248 10.09 -28.28 -2.64
C LYS A 248 10.27 -26.87 -3.24
N GLU A 249 11.50 -26.56 -3.64
CA GLU A 249 11.78 -25.30 -4.33
C GLU A 249 11.08 -25.25 -5.69
N ALA A 250 10.37 -24.16 -5.96
CA ALA A 250 9.63 -23.94 -7.19
C ALA A 250 10.14 -22.72 -7.94
N LEU A 251 10.23 -22.78 -9.26
CA LEU A 251 10.45 -21.60 -10.09
C LEU A 251 9.19 -20.76 -10.17
N VAL A 252 9.30 -19.47 -9.82
CA VAL A 252 8.13 -18.59 -9.75
C VAL A 252 8.38 -17.29 -10.48
N ARG A 253 7.43 -16.90 -11.32
CA ARG A 253 7.33 -15.56 -11.90
C ARG A 253 6.04 -14.91 -11.44
N VAL A 254 6.13 -13.74 -10.82
CA VAL A 254 4.99 -12.83 -10.67
C VAL A 254 5.17 -11.73 -11.69
N HIS A 255 4.27 -11.65 -12.65
CA HIS A 255 4.32 -10.74 -13.77
C HIS A 255 3.10 -9.82 -13.76
N VAL A 256 3.34 -8.52 -13.69
CA VAL A 256 2.27 -7.52 -13.86
C VAL A 256 1.99 -7.36 -15.34
N HIS A 257 0.79 -7.73 -15.76
CA HIS A 257 0.40 -7.70 -17.16
C HIS A 257 0.38 -6.26 -17.71
N GLN A 258 1.12 -6.07 -18.79
CA GLN A 258 1.20 -4.79 -19.52
C GLN A 258 0.89 -5.06 -20.99
N PRO A 259 -0.39 -4.94 -21.41
CA PRO A 259 -0.88 -5.45 -22.69
C PRO A 259 -0.03 -5.08 -23.90
N LEU A 260 0.51 -3.86 -23.93
CA LEU A 260 1.34 -3.43 -25.04
C LEU A 260 2.77 -3.99 -24.97
N LEU A 261 3.40 -3.90 -23.78
CA LEU A 261 4.81 -4.27 -23.63
C LEU A 261 5.04 -5.77 -23.52
N ASP A 262 4.00 -6.54 -23.26
CA ASP A 262 4.03 -8.00 -23.26
C ASP A 262 3.88 -8.61 -24.67
N LEU A 263 3.62 -7.76 -25.67
CA LEU A 263 3.64 -8.21 -27.05
C LEU A 263 5.08 -8.60 -27.47
N PRO A 264 5.26 -9.74 -28.17
CA PRO A 264 6.60 -10.22 -28.56
C PRO A 264 7.45 -9.22 -29.32
N ILE A 265 6.82 -8.30 -30.08
CA ILE A 265 7.51 -7.25 -30.84
C ILE A 265 8.21 -6.21 -29.96
N PHE A 266 7.86 -6.10 -28.67
CA PHE A 266 8.42 -5.14 -27.73
C PHE A 266 9.34 -5.76 -26.67
N THR A 267 9.62 -7.07 -26.75
CA THR A 267 10.50 -7.75 -25.77
C THR A 267 11.91 -7.18 -25.75
N HIS A 268 12.39 -6.66 -26.89
CA HIS A 268 13.71 -6.01 -27.01
C HIS A 268 13.83 -4.73 -26.18
N LEU A 269 12.73 -4.10 -25.76
CA LEU A 269 12.74 -2.91 -24.89
C LEU A 269 13.04 -3.24 -23.42
N ARG A 270 13.03 -4.53 -23.07
CA ARG A 270 13.27 -5.01 -21.70
C ARG A 270 14.18 -6.25 -21.70
N PRO A 271 15.41 -6.15 -22.19
CA PRO A 271 16.30 -7.30 -22.36
C PRO A 271 16.64 -8.00 -21.03
N GLU A 272 16.58 -7.27 -19.91
CA GLU A 272 16.85 -7.82 -18.56
C GLU A 272 15.60 -8.40 -17.87
N SER A 273 14.43 -8.35 -18.50
CA SER A 273 13.18 -8.81 -17.90
C SER A 273 12.72 -10.13 -18.52
N TRP A 274 12.37 -11.09 -17.68
CA TRP A 274 11.71 -12.31 -18.13
C TRP A 274 10.39 -11.99 -18.85
N SER A 275 10.29 -12.37 -20.10
CA SER A 275 9.01 -12.40 -20.83
C SER A 275 8.11 -13.53 -20.27
N ILE A 276 6.81 -13.44 -20.52
CA ILE A 276 5.86 -14.50 -20.12
C ILE A 276 6.25 -15.82 -20.77
N ASP A 277 6.54 -15.82 -22.08
CA ASP A 277 6.94 -17.02 -22.83
C ASP A 277 8.24 -17.64 -22.28
N ALA A 278 9.27 -16.84 -21.99
CA ALA A 278 10.52 -17.32 -21.41
C ALA A 278 10.31 -17.92 -20.02
N ALA A 279 9.51 -17.26 -19.16
CA ALA A 279 9.21 -17.76 -17.83
C ALA A 279 8.43 -19.09 -17.86
N LEU A 280 7.42 -19.20 -18.72
CA LEU A 280 6.65 -20.44 -18.89
C LEU A 280 7.52 -21.57 -19.45
N THR A 281 8.42 -21.28 -20.41
CA THR A 281 9.38 -22.24 -20.92
C THR A 281 10.30 -22.78 -19.84
N ALA A 282 10.87 -21.89 -19.00
CA ALA A 282 11.73 -22.30 -17.88
C ALA A 282 10.96 -23.13 -16.84
N ILE A 283 9.72 -22.76 -16.52
CA ILE A 283 8.85 -23.50 -15.58
C ILE A 283 8.49 -24.88 -16.16
N GLU A 284 8.18 -24.98 -17.44
CA GLU A 284 7.91 -26.27 -18.10
C GLU A 284 9.14 -27.18 -18.03
N ALA A 285 10.32 -26.65 -18.38
CA ALA A 285 11.57 -27.41 -18.33
C ALA A 285 11.93 -27.87 -16.91
N SER A 286 11.62 -27.08 -15.87
CA SER A 286 11.85 -27.47 -14.47
C SER A 286 10.85 -28.51 -13.96
N GLY A 287 9.69 -28.62 -14.60
CA GLY A 287 8.59 -29.50 -14.16
C GLY A 287 7.91 -29.08 -12.86
N HIS A 288 8.30 -27.95 -12.24
CA HIS A 288 7.75 -27.49 -10.97
C HIS A 288 7.85 -25.97 -10.80
N GLY A 289 6.70 -25.29 -10.80
CA GLY A 289 6.68 -23.83 -10.63
C GLY A 289 5.36 -23.20 -11.01
N ALA A 290 5.34 -21.85 -10.98
CA ALA A 290 4.18 -21.08 -11.33
C ALA A 290 4.52 -19.71 -11.99
N CYS A 291 3.74 -19.34 -12.99
CA CYS A 291 3.73 -17.99 -13.51
C CYS A 291 2.39 -17.32 -13.15
N VAL A 292 2.45 -16.32 -12.28
CA VAL A 292 1.28 -15.53 -11.84
C VAL A 292 1.22 -14.26 -12.67
N LEU A 293 0.16 -14.10 -13.47
CA LEU A 293 -0.13 -12.89 -14.23
C LEU A 293 -1.10 -12.02 -13.43
N ILE A 294 -0.61 -10.91 -12.94
CA ILE A 294 -1.39 -9.93 -12.21
C ILE A 294 -2.01 -8.94 -13.21
N SER A 295 -3.32 -8.93 -13.31
CA SER A 295 -4.05 -7.90 -14.04
C SER A 295 -4.05 -6.60 -13.24
N ASP A 296 -3.81 -5.49 -13.93
CA ASP A 296 -3.80 -4.18 -13.33
C ASP A 296 -4.66 -3.22 -14.16
N SER A 297 -5.58 -2.51 -13.49
CA SER A 297 -6.53 -1.57 -14.11
C SER A 297 -5.94 -0.20 -14.45
N VAL A 298 -4.61 -0.10 -14.54
CA VAL A 298 -3.93 1.18 -14.73
C VAL A 298 -4.13 1.76 -16.11
N ASP A 299 -4.22 3.08 -16.12
CA ASP A 299 -4.09 3.92 -17.31
C ASP A 299 -2.78 3.60 -18.06
N HIS A 300 -2.91 2.73 -19.06
CA HIS A 300 -1.78 2.26 -19.87
C HIS A 300 -1.09 3.42 -20.62
N ILE A 301 -1.79 4.54 -20.84
CA ILE A 301 -1.23 5.74 -21.47
C ILE A 301 -0.14 6.35 -20.58
N LYS A 302 -0.38 6.45 -19.27
CA LYS A 302 0.65 6.93 -18.32
C LYS A 302 1.88 6.01 -18.26
N ASN A 303 1.68 4.71 -18.45
CA ASN A 303 2.81 3.78 -18.49
C ASN A 303 3.63 3.95 -19.79
N ILE A 304 3.00 4.27 -20.90
CA ILE A 304 3.67 4.57 -22.17
C ILE A 304 4.50 5.86 -22.04
N GLU A 305 3.93 6.91 -21.43
CA GLU A 305 4.62 8.16 -21.13
C GLU A 305 5.81 7.97 -20.18
N GLN A 306 5.65 7.17 -19.13
CA GLN A 306 6.72 6.87 -18.15
C GLN A 306 7.85 6.03 -18.72
N LEU A 307 7.61 5.25 -19.76
CA LEU A 307 8.63 4.42 -20.43
C LEU A 307 9.40 5.18 -21.49
N GLY A 308 9.13 6.49 -21.68
CA GLY A 308 9.77 7.27 -22.73
C GLY A 308 9.41 6.81 -24.14
N LEU A 309 8.42 5.91 -24.30
CA LEU A 309 7.99 5.43 -25.62
C LEU A 309 7.46 6.57 -26.50
N LEU A 310 6.81 7.58 -25.90
CA LEU A 310 6.39 8.79 -26.61
C LEU A 310 7.60 9.66 -26.97
N GLU A 311 8.61 9.75 -26.12
CA GLU A 311 9.86 10.46 -26.44
C GLU A 311 10.65 9.72 -27.53
N HIS A 312 10.64 8.38 -27.53
CA HIS A 312 11.26 7.57 -28.57
C HIS A 312 10.52 7.71 -29.92
N ILE A 313 9.21 7.77 -29.91
CA ILE A 313 8.39 8.05 -31.10
C ILE A 313 8.61 9.49 -31.58
N GLN A 314 8.78 10.44 -30.67
CA GLN A 314 9.13 11.83 -31.01
C GLN A 314 10.59 11.99 -31.44
N SER A 315 11.53 11.21 -30.88
CA SER A 315 12.96 11.23 -31.28
C SER A 315 13.23 10.59 -32.65
N ILE A 316 12.38 9.71 -33.12
CA ILE A 316 12.41 9.21 -34.49
C ILE A 316 12.13 10.35 -35.49
N ASN A 317 11.40 11.38 -35.06
CA ASN A 317 11.07 12.55 -35.88
C ASN A 317 12.03 13.74 -35.68
N HIS A 318 12.86 13.77 -34.58
CA HIS A 318 13.85 14.82 -34.32
C HIS A 318 15.03 14.28 -33.47
N PRO A 319 16.25 14.15 -34.01
CA PRO A 319 17.40 13.70 -33.24
C PRO A 319 17.97 14.86 -32.40
N SER A 320 17.78 14.87 -31.10
CA SER A 320 18.57 15.66 -30.18
C SER A 320 18.78 14.91 -28.87
N GLN A 321 20.06 14.84 -28.49
CA GLN A 321 20.61 14.13 -27.35
C GLN A 321 20.07 14.69 -26.01
N THR A 322 19.57 13.82 -25.16
CA THR A 322 19.61 13.99 -23.70
C THR A 322 19.78 12.63 -23.05
N GLU A 323 20.90 12.47 -22.32
CA GLU A 323 21.21 11.31 -21.51
C GLU A 323 20.15 11.14 -20.41
N ILE A 324 19.52 9.98 -20.38
CA ILE A 324 18.57 9.62 -19.31
C ILE A 324 19.36 8.93 -18.21
N ASP A 325 19.42 9.58 -17.04
CA ASP A 325 19.90 8.99 -15.79
C ASP A 325 19.01 7.80 -15.37
N SER A 326 19.48 6.59 -15.64
CA SER A 326 18.81 5.31 -15.32
C SER A 326 19.20 4.76 -13.93
N LYS A 327 19.46 5.63 -12.96
CA LYS A 327 19.78 5.21 -11.59
C LYS A 327 18.85 5.88 -10.60
N ASN A 328 17.65 5.34 -10.42
CA ASN A 328 16.85 5.38 -9.17
C ASN A 328 15.43 4.84 -9.45
N SER A 329 15.30 3.53 -9.68
CA SER A 329 13.98 2.91 -9.65
C SER A 329 13.66 2.49 -8.21
N THR A 330 13.21 3.42 -7.39
CA THR A 330 12.53 3.12 -6.13
C THR A 330 11.17 2.50 -6.47
N ALA A 331 10.90 1.32 -5.94
CA ALA A 331 9.61 0.63 -6.13
C ALA A 331 8.46 1.56 -5.68
N LYS A 332 7.52 1.84 -6.58
CA LYS A 332 6.38 2.72 -6.27
C LYS A 332 5.42 2.00 -5.32
N PRO A 333 4.64 2.71 -4.48
CA PRO A 333 3.66 2.12 -3.53
C PRO A 333 2.70 1.10 -4.13
N ARG A 334 2.48 1.18 -5.44
CA ARG A 334 1.68 0.27 -6.24
C ARG A 334 2.29 -1.14 -6.37
N ASP A 335 3.61 -1.24 -6.40
CA ASP A 335 4.31 -2.52 -6.55
C ASP A 335 4.07 -3.43 -5.35
N TRP A 336 3.89 -2.88 -4.14
CA TRP A 336 3.63 -3.63 -2.91
C TRP A 336 2.32 -4.41 -2.94
N ARG A 337 1.23 -3.76 -3.42
CA ARG A 337 -0.06 -4.43 -3.53
C ARG A 337 0.00 -5.60 -4.51
N LEU A 338 0.63 -5.38 -5.66
CA LEU A 338 0.77 -6.41 -6.70
C LEU A 338 1.63 -7.59 -6.22
N ILE A 339 2.70 -7.31 -5.45
CA ILE A 339 3.51 -8.33 -4.76
C ILE A 339 2.63 -9.07 -3.73
N GLY A 340 1.83 -8.36 -2.95
CA GLY A 340 0.92 -8.92 -1.97
C GLY A 340 -0.10 -9.88 -2.59
N VAL A 341 -0.76 -9.50 -3.67
CA VAL A 341 -1.70 -10.34 -4.42
C VAL A 341 -1.00 -11.59 -4.97
N GLY A 342 0.16 -11.43 -5.61
CA GLY A 342 0.95 -12.55 -6.10
C GLY A 342 1.35 -13.53 -4.99
N SER A 343 1.75 -13.00 -3.83
CA SER A 343 2.14 -13.80 -2.67
C SER A 343 0.96 -14.54 -2.05
N GLN A 344 -0.23 -13.92 -1.96
CA GLN A 344 -1.45 -14.61 -1.51
C GLN A 344 -1.81 -15.78 -2.44
N ILE A 345 -1.76 -15.56 -3.77
CA ILE A 345 -2.03 -16.61 -4.76
C ILE A 345 -1.07 -17.78 -4.57
N LEU A 346 0.25 -17.52 -4.49
CA LEU A 346 1.26 -18.55 -4.29
C LEU A 346 1.07 -19.32 -2.97
N SER A 347 0.79 -18.60 -1.89
CA SER A 347 0.52 -19.18 -0.58
C SER A 347 -0.76 -20.05 -0.59
N ALA A 348 -1.84 -19.55 -1.19
CA ALA A 348 -3.11 -20.28 -1.34
C ALA A 348 -2.94 -21.56 -2.18
N LEU A 349 -2.01 -21.57 -3.12
CA LEU A 349 -1.66 -22.72 -3.95
C LEU A 349 -0.77 -23.74 -3.21
N GLY A 350 -0.21 -23.40 -2.04
CA GLY A 350 0.63 -24.27 -1.24
C GLY A 350 2.13 -24.19 -1.56
N PHE A 351 2.60 -23.20 -2.28
CA PHE A 351 4.02 -22.93 -2.45
C PHE A 351 4.64 -22.43 -1.13
N GLY A 352 5.92 -22.79 -0.88
CA GLY A 352 6.69 -22.34 0.29
C GLY A 352 8.06 -21.82 -0.11
N LYS A 353 8.94 -22.71 -0.59
CA LYS A 353 10.27 -22.33 -1.08
C LYS A 353 10.17 -21.91 -2.54
N ILE A 354 10.56 -20.68 -2.87
CA ILE A 354 10.46 -20.17 -4.23
C ILE A 354 11.80 -19.61 -4.73
N ARG A 355 12.10 -19.87 -6.00
CA ARG A 355 13.16 -19.19 -6.75
C ARG A 355 12.52 -18.26 -7.77
N VAL A 356 12.82 -16.97 -7.66
CA VAL A 356 12.14 -15.95 -8.45
C VAL A 356 12.82 -15.76 -9.80
N LEU A 357 12.04 -15.86 -10.87
CA LEU A 357 12.46 -15.47 -12.22
C LEU A 357 12.37 -13.95 -12.35
N GLY A 358 13.49 -13.27 -12.11
CA GLY A 358 13.59 -11.82 -12.08
C GLY A 358 14.94 -11.34 -11.52
N SER A 359 15.12 -10.03 -11.52
CA SER A 359 16.28 -9.39 -10.88
C SER A 359 16.18 -9.48 -9.36
N GLU A 360 17.34 -9.50 -8.69
CA GLU A 360 17.39 -9.45 -7.24
C GLU A 360 16.75 -8.15 -6.73
N LYS A 361 15.64 -8.31 -6.02
CA LYS A 361 14.93 -7.21 -5.35
C LYS A 361 14.60 -7.64 -3.93
N ARG A 362 14.65 -6.72 -2.99
CA ARG A 362 14.14 -6.98 -1.64
C ARG A 362 12.62 -7.02 -1.69
N TYR A 363 12.06 -8.20 -1.49
CA TYR A 363 10.62 -8.38 -1.34
C TYR A 363 10.28 -8.40 0.14
N TYR A 364 9.79 -7.29 0.66
CA TYR A 364 9.36 -7.21 2.05
C TYR A 364 8.03 -7.96 2.26
N GLY A 365 7.87 -8.60 3.42
CA GLY A 365 6.61 -9.23 3.80
C GLY A 365 6.34 -10.61 3.22
N LEU A 366 7.17 -11.19 2.32
CA LEU A 366 6.94 -12.53 1.76
C LEU A 366 6.91 -13.63 2.83
N SER A 367 7.71 -13.50 3.89
CA SER A 367 7.71 -14.42 5.03
C SER A 367 6.36 -14.45 5.75
N GLY A 368 5.62 -13.34 5.77
CA GLY A 368 4.26 -13.26 6.30
C GLY A 368 3.25 -14.16 5.58
N PHE A 369 3.54 -14.54 4.32
CA PHE A 369 2.74 -15.49 3.53
C PHE A 369 3.21 -16.93 3.64
N GLY A 370 4.25 -17.20 4.43
CA GLY A 370 4.89 -18.51 4.47
C GLY A 370 5.73 -18.82 3.23
N LEU A 371 6.13 -17.79 2.47
CA LEU A 371 7.02 -17.91 1.31
C LEU A 371 8.46 -17.60 1.71
N THR A 372 9.39 -18.43 1.25
CA THR A 372 10.84 -18.24 1.45
C THR A 372 11.51 -18.13 0.08
N VAL A 373 12.15 -16.99 -0.20
CA VAL A 373 12.91 -16.79 -1.43
C VAL A 373 14.27 -17.48 -1.29
N MET A 374 14.52 -18.49 -2.11
CA MET A 374 15.76 -19.27 -2.14
C MET A 374 16.83 -18.64 -3.05
N GLY A 375 16.43 -17.76 -3.95
CA GLY A 375 17.32 -17.06 -4.88
C GLY A 375 16.56 -16.47 -6.06
N PHE A 376 17.35 -15.90 -6.98
CA PHE A 376 16.85 -15.25 -8.18
C PHE A 376 17.54 -15.84 -9.40
N ASN A 377 16.82 -15.93 -10.51
CA ASN A 377 17.38 -16.21 -11.83
C ASN A 377 17.16 -14.97 -12.70
N SER A 378 18.25 -14.33 -13.12
CA SER A 378 18.21 -13.23 -14.08
C SER A 378 17.86 -13.73 -15.48
N ALA A 379 17.19 -12.90 -16.29
CA ALA A 379 16.97 -13.20 -17.70
C ALA A 379 18.28 -13.20 -18.51
N ALA A 380 19.32 -12.54 -17.99
CA ALA A 380 20.65 -12.53 -18.61
C ALA A 380 21.42 -13.87 -18.42
N ASP A 381 20.95 -14.74 -17.53
CA ASP A 381 21.55 -16.05 -17.25
C ASP A 381 20.97 -17.18 -18.12
N CYS A 382 20.05 -16.85 -19.05
CA CYS A 382 19.42 -17.76 -20.00
C CYS A 382 19.74 -17.38 -21.43
#